data_f38d2664734646e6b60ed2ad0c6c3edf
#
_entry.id   f38d2664734646e6b60ed2ad0c6c3edf
#
_cell.length_a   1.000
_cell.length_b   1.000
_cell.length_c   1.000
_cell.angle_alpha   90.00
_cell.angle_beta   90.00
_cell.angle_gamma   90.00
#
_symmetry.space_group_name_H-M   'P 1'
#
loop_
_entity.id
_entity.type
_entity.pdbx_description
1 polymer ?
#
loop_
_entity_poly.entity_id
_entity_poly.type
_entity_poly.pdbx_seq_one_letter_code
_entity_poly.pdbx_strand_id
1 'polypeptide(L)'
;MKKIDLSISTLFPAFKWLKTYQISSFKSDLIAAFIVLAMLVPQGMAYAMLAGLPPVMGIYASILPMIVYAFTGSSTTLSIGPVAIISMMVFATLNPLFPVGSQQYIEAAYLLSMMVGVISLVLGLLRFGFLIQLISHPVIQSFIIASALLIALGQLKFLLDRKSTR
;
A
#
# COMPACT_ATOMS: atom_id res chain seq x y z
N MET A 1 11.10 -10.85 29.20
CA MET A 1 11.71 -10.53 27.89
C MET A 1 11.71 -11.81 27.06
N LYS A 2 10.79 -11.92 26.09
CA LYS A 2 10.70 -13.10 25.21
C LYS A 2 11.89 -13.06 24.24
N LYS A 3 12.78 -14.05 24.32
CA LYS A 3 13.90 -14.21 23.38
C LYS A 3 13.34 -14.22 21.96
N ILE A 4 13.94 -13.46 21.06
CA ILE A 4 13.61 -13.51 19.63
C ILE A 4 14.21 -14.82 19.14
N ASP A 5 13.38 -15.83 18.92
CA ASP A 5 13.78 -16.95 18.09
C ASP A 5 13.85 -16.43 16.66
N LEU A 6 15.08 -16.13 16.23
CA LEU A 6 15.44 -15.83 14.84
C LEU A 6 15.39 -17.12 13.99
N SER A 7 14.40 -17.96 14.25
CA SER A 7 14.14 -19.12 13.41
C SER A 7 13.70 -18.63 12.03
N ILE A 8 14.20 -19.24 10.96
CA ILE A 8 13.82 -18.97 9.57
C ILE A 8 12.29 -18.98 9.40
N SER A 9 11.59 -19.80 10.19
CA SER A 9 10.13 -19.88 10.21
C SER A 9 9.45 -18.66 10.84
N THR A 10 10.19 -17.82 11.57
CA THR A 10 9.69 -16.55 12.14
C THR A 10 9.91 -15.39 11.18
N LEU A 11 11.00 -15.45 10.39
CA LEU A 11 11.29 -14.47 9.33
C LEU A 11 10.46 -14.69 8.06
N PHE A 12 10.10 -15.95 7.77
CA PHE A 12 9.32 -16.32 6.61
C PHE A 12 8.10 -17.15 7.01
N PRO A 13 7.01 -16.52 7.46
CA PRO A 13 5.77 -17.20 7.83
C PRO A 13 5.14 -17.99 6.67
N ALA A 14 5.49 -17.66 5.42
CA ALA A 14 5.06 -18.36 4.22
C ALA A 14 5.29 -19.87 4.30
N PHE A 15 6.42 -20.32 4.88
CA PHE A 15 6.70 -21.75 5.02
C PHE A 15 5.72 -22.50 5.94
N LYS A 16 5.05 -21.78 6.85
CA LYS A 16 4.06 -22.39 7.74
C LYS A 16 2.74 -22.60 7.02
N TRP A 17 2.21 -21.58 6.35
CA TRP A 17 0.92 -21.70 5.68
C TRP A 17 1.00 -22.53 4.40
N LEU A 18 2.14 -22.53 3.67
CA LEU A 18 2.34 -23.40 2.50
C LEU A 18 2.24 -24.89 2.85
N LYS A 19 2.74 -25.29 4.03
CA LYS A 19 2.64 -26.69 4.49
C LYS A 19 1.21 -27.09 4.85
N THR A 20 0.37 -26.14 5.22
CA THR A 20 -1.02 -26.38 5.65
C THR A 20 -2.02 -26.08 4.53
N TYR A 21 -1.52 -25.62 3.38
CA TYR A 21 -2.36 -25.21 2.24
C TYR A 21 -3.08 -26.41 1.62
N GLN A 22 -4.40 -26.30 1.48
CA GLN A 22 -5.25 -27.32 0.88
C GLN A 22 -5.51 -26.97 -0.60
N ILE A 23 -5.28 -27.93 -1.48
CA ILE A 23 -5.53 -27.75 -2.92
C ILE A 23 -7.01 -27.44 -3.21
N SER A 24 -7.93 -27.87 -2.35
CA SER A 24 -9.36 -27.53 -2.44
C SER A 24 -9.63 -26.02 -2.39
N SER A 25 -8.79 -25.26 -1.66
CA SER A 25 -8.90 -23.79 -1.53
C SER A 25 -8.39 -23.05 -2.76
N PHE A 26 -7.60 -23.69 -3.61
CA PHE A 26 -6.94 -23.05 -4.75
C PHE A 26 -7.93 -22.36 -5.72
N LYS A 27 -9.08 -22.98 -5.98
CA LYS A 27 -10.11 -22.37 -6.85
C LYS A 27 -10.67 -21.08 -6.27
N SER A 28 -10.96 -21.10 -4.97
CA SER A 28 -11.47 -19.90 -4.25
C SER A 28 -10.44 -18.80 -4.20
N ASP A 29 -9.17 -19.16 -3.96
CA ASP A 29 -8.05 -18.21 -3.91
C ASP A 29 -7.79 -17.60 -5.28
N LEU A 30 -7.91 -18.38 -6.36
CA LEU A 30 -7.77 -17.90 -7.73
C LEU A 30 -8.86 -16.87 -8.07
N ILE A 31 -10.11 -17.16 -7.72
CA ILE A 31 -11.23 -16.23 -7.93
C ILE A 31 -11.00 -14.95 -7.13
N ALA A 32 -10.62 -15.07 -5.86
CA ALA A 32 -10.29 -13.93 -5.01
C ALA A 32 -9.15 -13.09 -5.59
N ALA A 33 -8.11 -13.74 -6.11
CA ALA A 33 -6.98 -13.07 -6.76
C ALA A 33 -7.41 -12.26 -8.00
N PHE A 34 -8.30 -12.81 -8.84
CA PHE A 34 -8.84 -12.08 -9.99
C PHE A 34 -9.70 -10.88 -9.59
N ILE A 35 -10.51 -11.01 -8.54
CA ILE A 35 -11.32 -9.90 -8.01
C ILE A 35 -10.40 -8.79 -7.48
N VAL A 36 -9.41 -9.14 -6.67
CA VAL A 36 -8.43 -8.18 -6.13
C VAL A 36 -7.65 -7.50 -7.27
N LEU A 37 -7.20 -8.27 -8.27
CA LEU A 37 -6.48 -7.73 -9.43
C LEU A 37 -7.32 -6.70 -10.20
N ALA A 38 -8.60 -7.03 -10.46
CA ALA A 38 -9.52 -6.14 -11.17
C ALA A 38 -9.76 -4.80 -10.45
N MET A 39 -9.67 -4.79 -9.13
CA MET A 39 -9.77 -3.58 -8.32
C MET A 39 -8.41 -2.87 -8.18
N LEU A 40 -7.35 -3.61 -7.93
CA LEU A 40 -6.04 -3.08 -7.59
C LEU A 40 -5.37 -2.35 -8.77
N VAL A 41 -5.51 -2.86 -9.98
CA VAL A 41 -4.87 -2.28 -11.17
C VAL A 41 -5.39 -0.87 -11.46
N PRO A 42 -6.71 -0.63 -11.63
CA PRO A 42 -7.23 0.72 -11.83
C PRO A 42 -6.95 1.65 -10.65
N GLN A 43 -7.06 1.13 -9.43
CA GLN A 43 -6.80 1.87 -8.20
C GLN A 43 -5.33 2.28 -8.09
N GLY A 44 -4.40 1.38 -8.36
CA GLY A 44 -2.96 1.65 -8.35
C GLY A 44 -2.58 2.72 -9.38
N MET A 45 -3.11 2.62 -10.61
CA MET A 45 -2.89 3.63 -11.64
C MET A 45 -3.44 5.02 -11.23
N ALA A 46 -4.65 5.06 -10.66
CA ALA A 46 -5.24 6.30 -10.18
C ALA A 46 -4.40 6.95 -9.07
N TYR A 47 -3.86 6.17 -8.14
CA TYR A 47 -3.02 6.68 -7.06
C TYR A 47 -1.64 7.12 -7.53
N ALA A 48 -1.08 6.50 -8.56
CA ALA A 48 0.14 7.01 -9.20
C ALA A 48 -0.11 8.39 -9.82
N MET A 49 -1.24 8.56 -10.53
CA MET A 49 -1.62 9.86 -11.10
C MET A 49 -1.85 10.92 -9.99
N LEU A 50 -2.45 10.56 -8.87
CA LEU A 50 -2.59 11.45 -7.71
C LEU A 50 -1.24 11.86 -7.11
N ALA A 51 -0.23 11.00 -7.21
CA ALA A 51 1.13 11.30 -6.81
C ALA A 51 1.93 12.12 -7.85
N GLY A 52 1.32 12.44 -9.01
CA GLY A 52 2.01 13.12 -10.12
C GLY A 52 2.95 12.21 -10.91
N LEU A 53 2.79 10.90 -10.79
CA LEU A 53 3.62 9.88 -11.44
C LEU A 53 2.89 9.21 -12.61
N PRO A 54 3.60 8.63 -13.58
CA PRO A 54 3.02 7.82 -14.64
C PRO A 54 2.17 6.67 -14.08
N PRO A 55 1.00 6.35 -14.66
CA PRO A 55 0.08 5.32 -14.14
C PRO A 55 0.74 3.94 -13.97
N VAL A 56 1.67 3.59 -14.85
CA VAL A 56 2.39 2.30 -14.82
C VAL A 56 3.16 2.11 -13.51
N MET A 57 3.66 3.18 -12.90
CA MET A 57 4.37 3.11 -11.61
C MET A 57 3.47 2.65 -10.47
N GLY A 58 2.17 2.95 -10.54
CA GLY A 58 1.20 2.45 -9.57
C GLY A 58 1.03 0.92 -9.61
N ILE A 59 1.16 0.33 -10.80
CA ILE A 59 1.13 -1.13 -10.97
C ILE A 59 2.37 -1.74 -10.32
N TYR A 60 3.56 -1.19 -10.57
CA TYR A 60 4.80 -1.67 -9.94
C TYR A 60 4.77 -1.50 -8.42
N ALA A 61 4.27 -0.37 -7.92
CA ALA A 61 4.09 -0.12 -6.50
C ALA A 61 3.06 -1.03 -5.83
N SER A 62 2.19 -1.67 -6.61
CA SER A 62 1.22 -2.65 -6.10
C SER A 62 1.80 -4.06 -6.07
N ILE A 63 2.47 -4.48 -7.14
CA ILE A 63 2.91 -5.87 -7.33
C ILE A 63 4.09 -6.22 -6.41
N LEU A 64 5.14 -5.39 -6.40
CA LEU A 64 6.37 -5.70 -5.65
C LEU A 64 6.15 -5.85 -4.15
N PRO A 65 5.48 -4.90 -3.45
CA PRO A 65 5.21 -5.04 -2.03
C PRO A 65 4.32 -6.23 -1.71
N MET A 66 3.37 -6.57 -2.58
CA MET A 66 2.48 -7.72 -2.38
C MET A 66 3.27 -9.04 -2.44
N ILE A 67 4.19 -9.18 -3.40
CA ILE A 67 5.07 -10.35 -3.48
C ILE A 67 5.93 -10.47 -2.23
N VAL A 68 6.60 -9.38 -1.83
CA VAL A 68 7.42 -9.37 -0.61
C VAL A 68 6.59 -9.73 0.62
N TYR A 69 5.39 -9.16 0.74
CA TYR A 69 4.49 -9.45 1.85
C TYR A 69 4.01 -10.91 1.86
N ALA A 70 3.75 -11.51 0.70
CA ALA A 70 3.37 -12.92 0.62
C ALA A 70 4.40 -13.85 1.28
N PHE A 71 5.69 -13.50 1.25
CA PHE A 71 6.75 -14.27 1.89
C PHE A 71 7.01 -13.89 3.34
N THR A 72 6.93 -12.60 3.68
CA THR A 72 7.34 -12.06 5.00
C THR A 72 6.16 -11.71 5.90
N GLY A 73 4.97 -11.56 5.33
CA GLY A 73 3.77 -11.18 6.08
C GLY A 73 3.25 -12.28 6.99
N SER A 74 2.77 -11.88 8.16
CA SER A 74 2.18 -12.78 9.15
C SER A 74 0.65 -12.90 9.04
N SER A 75 -0.01 -11.99 8.32
CA SER A 75 -1.46 -12.00 8.12
C SER A 75 -1.81 -12.59 6.75
N THR A 76 -2.75 -13.52 6.73
CA THR A 76 -3.28 -14.12 5.50
C THR A 76 -4.41 -13.31 4.86
N THR A 77 -4.91 -12.30 5.55
CA THR A 77 -6.09 -11.50 5.12
C THR A 77 -5.72 -10.08 4.68
N LEU A 78 -4.53 -9.60 5.03
CA LEU A 78 -4.10 -8.23 4.73
C LEU A 78 -3.60 -8.13 3.29
N SER A 79 -4.19 -7.21 2.52
CA SER A 79 -3.69 -6.80 1.20
C SER A 79 -2.92 -5.50 1.32
N ILE A 80 -1.72 -5.45 0.74
CA ILE A 80 -0.86 -4.26 0.72
C ILE A 80 -0.92 -3.65 -0.67
N GLY A 81 -1.10 -2.34 -0.73
CA GLY A 81 -1.14 -1.59 -1.98
C GLY A 81 -0.98 -0.09 -1.75
N PRO A 82 -0.91 0.69 -2.82
CA PRO A 82 -0.84 2.14 -2.74
C PRO A 82 -2.09 2.73 -2.06
N VAL A 83 -1.91 3.86 -1.37
CA VAL A 83 -2.96 4.53 -0.60
C VAL A 83 -3.08 5.98 -1.06
N ALA A 84 -4.32 6.46 -1.27
CA ALA A 84 -4.60 7.80 -1.79
C ALA A 84 -3.96 8.92 -0.95
N ILE A 85 -4.03 8.82 0.37
CA ILE A 85 -3.48 9.84 1.28
C ILE A 85 -1.96 9.95 1.10
N ILE A 86 -1.26 8.82 1.04
CA ILE A 86 0.20 8.81 0.84
C ILE A 86 0.54 9.37 -0.54
N SER A 87 -0.22 9.04 -1.57
CA SER A 87 -0.04 9.56 -2.93
C SER A 87 -0.18 11.08 -2.97
N MET A 88 -1.18 11.65 -2.29
CA MET A 88 -1.33 13.09 -2.18
C MET A 88 -0.21 13.75 -1.36
N MET A 89 0.31 13.09 -0.33
CA MET A 89 1.47 13.59 0.43
C MET A 89 2.73 13.62 -0.42
N VAL A 90 2.96 12.59 -1.24
CA VAL A 90 4.08 12.56 -2.20
C VAL A 90 3.95 13.72 -3.18
N PHE A 91 2.77 13.93 -3.76
CA PHE A 91 2.50 15.06 -4.65
C PHE A 91 2.76 16.39 -3.96
N ALA A 92 2.21 16.62 -2.77
CA ALA A 92 2.38 17.86 -2.02
C ALA A 92 3.83 18.17 -1.67
N THR A 93 4.65 17.11 -1.47
CA THR A 93 6.07 17.26 -1.14
C THR A 93 6.91 17.56 -2.37
N LEU A 94 6.65 16.92 -3.50
CA LEU A 94 7.52 17.00 -4.68
C LEU A 94 7.11 18.10 -5.66
N ASN A 95 5.81 18.41 -5.77
CA ASN A 95 5.31 19.41 -6.72
C ASN A 95 5.92 20.82 -6.57
N PRO A 96 6.22 21.33 -5.35
CA PRO A 96 6.90 22.62 -5.19
C PRO A 96 8.36 22.61 -5.61
N LEU A 97 9.00 21.45 -5.68
CA LEU A 97 10.44 21.29 -5.92
C LEU A 97 10.75 20.94 -7.36
N PHE A 98 9.89 20.15 -8.02
CA PHE A 98 10.12 19.63 -9.36
C PHE A 98 8.84 19.72 -10.21
N PRO A 99 8.97 20.04 -11.53
CA PRO A 99 7.81 20.03 -12.44
C PRO A 99 7.22 18.61 -12.55
N VAL A 100 5.91 18.49 -12.41
CA VAL A 100 5.19 17.21 -12.55
C VAL A 100 5.42 16.61 -13.94
N GLY A 101 5.71 15.32 -13.99
CA GLY A 101 6.00 14.59 -15.23
C GLY A 101 7.44 14.73 -15.74
N SER A 102 8.28 15.52 -15.08
CA SER A 102 9.70 15.58 -15.39
C SER A 102 10.46 14.34 -14.92
N GLN A 103 11.58 14.03 -15.56
CA GLN A 103 12.45 12.93 -15.13
C GLN A 103 12.96 13.14 -13.70
N GLN A 104 13.27 14.39 -13.34
CA GLN A 104 13.71 14.78 -12.00
C GLN A 104 12.64 14.51 -10.94
N TYR A 105 11.35 14.73 -11.27
CA TYR A 105 10.24 14.41 -10.38
C TYR A 105 10.17 12.91 -10.07
N ILE A 106 10.34 12.09 -11.11
CA ILE A 106 10.32 10.63 -10.98
C ILE A 106 11.48 10.13 -10.12
N GLU A 107 12.68 10.64 -10.37
CA GLU A 107 13.88 10.30 -9.58
C GLU A 107 13.75 10.73 -8.12
N ALA A 108 13.20 11.91 -7.87
CA ALA A 108 12.93 12.40 -6.53
C ALA A 108 11.87 11.53 -5.80
N ALA A 109 10.86 11.03 -6.51
CA ALA A 109 9.87 10.11 -5.96
C ALA A 109 10.49 8.76 -5.57
N TYR A 110 11.42 8.22 -6.37
CA TYR A 110 12.18 7.03 -6.01
C TYR A 110 13.04 7.26 -4.76
N LEU A 111 13.73 8.39 -4.71
CA LEU A 111 14.59 8.75 -3.58
C LEU A 111 13.76 8.91 -2.30
N LEU A 112 12.62 9.59 -2.38
CA LEU A 112 11.67 9.75 -1.28
C LEU A 112 11.15 8.38 -0.80
N SER A 113 10.78 7.49 -1.70
CA SER A 113 10.30 6.15 -1.35
C SER A 113 11.38 5.31 -0.67
N MET A 114 12.63 5.41 -1.13
CA MET A 114 13.78 4.75 -0.51
C MET A 114 14.03 5.28 0.91
N MET A 115 14.01 6.60 1.09
CA MET A 115 14.17 7.21 2.42
C MET A 115 13.07 6.75 3.38
N VAL A 116 11.82 6.78 2.96
CA VAL A 116 10.68 6.30 3.78
C VAL A 116 10.83 4.81 4.10
N GLY A 117 11.26 4.01 3.12
CA GLY A 117 11.54 2.58 3.31
C GLY A 117 12.62 2.32 4.35
N VAL A 118 13.74 3.03 4.29
CA VAL A 118 14.84 2.91 5.27
C VAL A 118 14.38 3.34 6.66
N ILE A 119 13.69 4.47 6.78
CA ILE A 119 13.15 4.94 8.08
C ILE A 119 12.18 3.90 8.66
N SER A 120 11.26 3.39 7.84
CA SER A 120 10.29 2.37 8.28
C SER A 120 10.98 1.09 8.73
N LEU A 121 12.05 0.67 8.04
CA LEU A 121 12.83 -0.49 8.40
C LEU A 121 13.55 -0.28 9.74
N VAL A 122 14.18 0.87 9.94
CA VAL A 122 14.84 1.22 11.21
C VAL A 122 13.83 1.23 12.36
N LEU A 123 12.66 1.87 12.17
CA LEU A 123 11.60 1.88 13.18
C LEU A 123 11.07 0.48 13.47
N GLY A 124 10.95 -0.36 12.46
CA GLY A 124 10.57 -1.77 12.61
C GLY A 124 11.58 -2.56 13.44
N LEU A 125 12.88 -2.41 13.17
CA LEU A 125 13.96 -3.04 13.91
C LEU A 125 14.03 -2.57 15.37
N LEU A 126 13.78 -1.30 15.61
CA LEU A 126 13.71 -0.71 16.96
C LEU A 126 12.41 -1.08 17.69
N ARG A 127 11.51 -1.86 17.04
CA ARG A 127 10.21 -2.31 17.60
C ARG A 127 9.29 -1.16 18.02
N PHE A 128 9.31 -0.07 17.29
CA PHE A 128 8.42 1.07 17.53
C PHE A 128 6.94 0.75 17.29
N GLY A 129 6.61 -0.47 16.88
CA GLY A 129 5.21 -0.94 16.77
C GLY A 129 4.37 -0.79 18.05
N PHE A 130 5.01 -0.67 19.24
CA PHE A 130 4.28 -0.36 20.47
C PHE A 130 3.61 1.02 20.45
N LEU A 131 4.12 1.97 19.65
CA LEU A 131 3.50 3.29 19.50
C LEU A 131 2.09 3.23 18.93
N ILE A 132 1.78 2.20 18.13
CA ILE A 132 0.42 1.99 17.60
C ILE A 132 -0.55 1.69 18.74
N GLN A 133 -0.09 1.05 19.81
CA GLN A 133 -0.91 0.76 21.00
C GLN A 133 -1.25 2.01 21.83
N LEU A 134 -0.50 3.11 21.64
CA LEU A 134 -0.79 4.40 22.26
C LEU A 134 -1.92 5.14 21.55
N ILE A 135 -2.21 4.76 20.30
CA ILE A 135 -3.32 5.35 19.55
C ILE A 135 -4.61 4.70 20.02
N SER A 136 -5.51 5.51 20.57
CA SER A 136 -6.78 4.99 21.06
C SER A 136 -7.64 4.43 19.92
N HIS A 137 -8.38 3.36 20.20
CA HIS A 137 -9.24 2.70 19.21
C HIS A 137 -10.24 3.65 18.52
N PRO A 138 -10.86 4.63 19.21
CA PRO A 138 -11.72 5.62 18.57
C PRO A 138 -11.01 6.49 17.54
N VAL A 139 -9.73 6.83 17.75
CA VAL A 139 -8.95 7.62 16.79
C VAL A 139 -8.72 6.83 15.49
N ILE A 140 -8.41 5.54 15.59
CA ILE A 140 -8.24 4.66 14.42
C ILE A 140 -9.56 4.57 13.65
N GLN A 141 -10.68 4.37 14.33
CA GLN A 141 -12.00 4.29 13.69
C GLN A 141 -12.39 5.60 13.01
N SER A 142 -12.18 6.74 13.67
CA SER A 142 -12.46 8.06 13.09
C SER A 142 -11.60 8.32 11.85
N PHE A 143 -10.33 7.92 11.87
CA PHE A 143 -9.44 8.02 10.72
C PHE A 143 -9.92 7.17 9.54
N ILE A 144 -10.37 5.94 9.79
CA ILE A 144 -10.89 5.05 8.75
C ILE A 144 -12.16 5.66 8.12
N ILE A 145 -13.09 6.16 8.94
CA ILE A 145 -14.34 6.78 8.46
C ILE A 145 -14.04 8.05 7.65
N ALA A 146 -13.18 8.93 8.16
CA ALA A 146 -12.78 10.16 7.48
C ALA A 146 -12.08 9.85 6.14
N SER A 147 -11.21 8.86 6.12
CA SER A 147 -10.51 8.42 4.90
C SER A 147 -11.49 7.85 3.87
N ALA A 148 -12.46 7.04 4.30
CA ALA A 148 -13.50 6.49 3.42
C ALA A 148 -14.36 7.61 2.80
N LEU A 149 -14.75 8.62 3.60
CA LEU A 149 -15.50 9.79 3.11
C LEU A 149 -14.68 10.61 2.10
N LEU A 150 -13.40 10.86 2.39
CA LEU A 150 -12.52 11.59 1.47
C LEU A 150 -12.36 10.86 0.13
N ILE A 151 -12.20 9.54 0.17
CA ILE A 151 -12.11 8.71 -1.04
C ILE A 151 -13.43 8.77 -1.80
N ALA A 152 -14.57 8.63 -1.13
CA ALA A 152 -15.90 8.70 -1.75
C ALA A 152 -16.15 10.05 -2.43
N LEU A 153 -15.83 11.16 -1.76
CA LEU A 153 -15.94 12.52 -2.29
C LEU A 153 -15.00 12.74 -3.49
N GLY A 154 -13.77 12.21 -3.41
CA GLY A 154 -12.82 12.24 -4.52
C GLY A 154 -13.34 11.51 -5.76
N GLN A 155 -13.96 10.36 -5.59
CA GLN A 155 -14.56 9.60 -6.68
C GLN A 155 -15.81 10.30 -7.27
N LEU A 156 -16.58 11.01 -6.44
CA LEU A 156 -17.75 11.76 -6.88
C LEU A 156 -17.36 12.86 -7.88
N LYS A 157 -16.24 13.54 -7.63
CA LYS A 157 -15.70 14.54 -8.58
C LYS A 157 -15.42 13.91 -9.95
N PHE A 158 -14.83 12.73 -10.00
CA PHE A 158 -14.57 11.99 -11.25
C PHE A 158 -15.86 11.59 -11.98
N LEU A 159 -16.90 11.22 -11.26
CA LEU A 159 -18.21 10.88 -11.84
C LEU A 159 -18.95 12.09 -12.36
N LEU A 160 -18.81 13.25 -11.72
CA LEU A 160 -19.47 14.49 -12.13
C LEU A 160 -18.74 15.18 -13.30
N ASP A 161 -17.41 15.12 -13.33
CA ASP A 161 -16.59 15.76 -14.39
C ASP A 161 -16.72 15.03 -15.74
N ARG A 162 -17.09 13.75 -15.73
CA ARG A 162 -17.37 12.99 -16.96
C ARG A 162 -18.58 13.52 -17.76
N LYS A 163 -19.42 14.38 -17.18
CA LYS A 163 -20.54 15.03 -17.86
C LYS A 163 -20.19 16.34 -18.58
N SER A 164 -18.99 16.88 -18.35
CA SER A 164 -18.57 18.18 -18.94
C SER A 164 -17.81 18.05 -20.27
N THR A 165 -17.55 16.84 -20.75
CA THR A 165 -16.83 16.60 -22.03
C THR A 165 -17.75 16.07 -23.14
N ARG A 166 -18.96 16.65 -23.28
CA ARG A 166 -19.81 16.53 -24.48
C ARG A 166 -20.26 17.90 -24.96
#